data_044cccd05872396797a8a009f27fed8c
#
_entry.id   044cccd05872396797a8a009f27fed8c
#
_cell.length_a   1.000
_cell.length_b   1.000
_cell.length_c   1.000
_cell.angle_alpha   90.00
_cell.angle_beta   90.00
_cell.angle_gamma   90.00
#
_symmetry.space_group_name_H-M   'P 1'
#
loop_
_entity.id
_entity.type
_entity.pdbx_description
1 polymer ?
#
loop_
_entity_poly.entity_id
_entity_poly.type
_entity_poly.pdbx_seq_one_letter_code
_entity_poly.pdbx_strand_id
1 'polypeptide(L)'
;MSLHPLAGQQVPTSLVPNISRLMTAYYVLEPDVHTQPEHKVSFGTSGHRGSALHCSFNEPHVLAICQAVADYRKKNAITGPLFLGKDTHALSEAAFATALEVLIANKIQVCIQKDLGYTPTPVILAISS
;
A
#
# COMPACT_ATOMS: atom_id res chain seq x y z
N MET A 1 -19.04 -27.58 -2.41
CA MET A 1 -18.36 -26.48 -3.14
C MET A 1 -17.87 -27.03 -4.47
N SER A 2 -18.30 -26.49 -5.59
CA SER A 2 -17.73 -26.85 -6.90
C SER A 2 -16.36 -26.19 -7.05
N LEU A 3 -15.36 -26.95 -7.45
CA LEU A 3 -14.04 -26.42 -7.78
C LEU A 3 -14.15 -25.50 -9.01
N HIS A 4 -13.35 -24.43 -9.03
CA HIS A 4 -13.27 -23.55 -10.19
C HIS A 4 -12.79 -24.35 -11.42
N PRO A 5 -13.35 -24.10 -12.64
CA PRO A 5 -12.97 -24.87 -13.86
C PRO A 5 -11.46 -24.85 -14.17
N LEU A 6 -10.74 -23.82 -13.74
CA LEU A 6 -9.28 -23.71 -13.92
C LEU A 6 -8.47 -24.26 -12.75
N ALA A 7 -9.10 -24.86 -11.74
CA ALA A 7 -8.38 -25.43 -10.60
C ALA A 7 -7.45 -26.57 -11.06
N GLY A 8 -6.17 -26.47 -10.72
CA GLY A 8 -5.13 -27.43 -11.12
C GLY A 8 -4.67 -27.33 -12.58
N GLN A 9 -5.14 -26.35 -13.34
CA GLN A 9 -4.69 -26.10 -14.71
C GLN A 9 -3.68 -24.97 -14.78
N GLN A 10 -2.88 -24.93 -15.84
CA GLN A 10 -1.99 -23.81 -16.11
C GLN A 10 -2.83 -22.55 -16.38
N VAL A 11 -2.48 -21.45 -15.71
CA VAL A 11 -3.19 -20.17 -15.85
C VAL A 11 -3.06 -19.66 -17.29
N PRO A 12 -4.18 -19.36 -17.98
CA PRO A 12 -4.14 -18.74 -19.30
C PRO A 12 -3.40 -17.40 -19.26
N THR A 13 -2.60 -17.11 -20.29
CA THR A 13 -1.82 -15.87 -20.38
C THR A 13 -2.67 -14.59 -20.24
N SER A 14 -3.92 -14.64 -20.67
CA SER A 14 -4.89 -13.55 -20.54
C SER A 14 -5.26 -13.20 -19.08
N LEU A 15 -5.06 -14.14 -18.15
CA LEU A 15 -5.31 -13.93 -16.72
C LEU A 15 -4.05 -13.58 -15.94
N VAL A 16 -2.87 -13.64 -16.56
CA VAL A 16 -1.60 -13.27 -15.91
C VAL A 16 -1.51 -11.74 -15.87
N PRO A 17 -1.37 -11.14 -14.67
CA PRO A 17 -1.26 -9.69 -14.56
C PRO A 17 0.02 -9.17 -15.25
N ASN A 18 -0.13 -8.11 -16.02
CA ASN A 18 1.01 -7.38 -16.57
C ASN A 18 1.60 -6.45 -15.50
N ILE A 19 2.70 -6.87 -14.90
CA ILE A 19 3.34 -6.15 -13.79
C ILE A 19 3.82 -4.76 -14.22
N SER A 20 4.41 -4.63 -15.41
CA SER A 20 4.87 -3.33 -15.91
C SER A 20 3.71 -2.35 -16.06
N ARG A 21 2.57 -2.82 -16.59
CA ARG A 21 1.35 -2.01 -16.69
C ARG A 21 0.80 -1.62 -15.31
N LEU A 22 0.83 -2.55 -14.37
CA LEU A 22 0.37 -2.31 -13.00
C LEU A 22 1.23 -1.23 -12.32
N MET A 23 2.56 -1.32 -12.45
CA MET A 23 3.51 -0.34 -11.91
C MET A 23 3.31 1.03 -12.56
N THR A 24 3.15 1.08 -13.88
CA THR A 24 2.87 2.33 -14.59
C THR A 24 1.55 2.96 -14.12
N ALA A 25 0.49 2.15 -14.00
CA ALA A 25 -0.81 2.62 -13.51
C ALA A 25 -0.73 3.23 -12.12
N TYR A 26 0.09 2.68 -11.23
CA TYR A 26 0.29 3.22 -9.88
C TYR A 26 0.73 4.68 -9.88
N TYR A 27 1.65 5.06 -10.77
CA TYR A 27 2.21 6.41 -10.84
C TYR A 27 1.45 7.36 -11.78
N VAL A 28 0.78 6.82 -12.82
CA VAL A 28 0.24 7.64 -13.92
C VAL A 28 -1.26 7.85 -13.83
N LEU A 29 -2.01 6.89 -13.25
CA LEU A 29 -3.45 7.03 -13.16
C LEU A 29 -3.84 7.88 -11.96
N GLU A 30 -4.57 8.96 -12.24
CA GLU A 30 -5.05 9.92 -11.23
C GLU A 30 -6.45 9.51 -10.74
N PRO A 31 -6.64 9.33 -9.41
CA PRO A 31 -7.97 9.06 -8.86
C PRO A 31 -8.86 10.30 -8.93
N ASP A 32 -10.05 10.17 -9.54
CA ASP A 32 -11.08 11.21 -9.48
C ASP A 32 -11.95 11.03 -8.23
N VAL A 33 -11.50 11.59 -7.13
CA VAL A 33 -12.19 11.49 -5.83
C VAL A 33 -13.45 12.36 -5.72
N HIS A 34 -13.71 13.23 -6.70
CA HIS A 34 -14.85 14.12 -6.69
C HIS A 34 -16.09 13.48 -7.31
N THR A 35 -15.92 12.74 -8.41
CA THR A 35 -17.03 12.15 -9.15
C THR A 35 -17.16 10.64 -8.96
N GLN A 36 -16.06 9.96 -8.54
CA GLN A 36 -16.00 8.50 -8.37
C GLN A 36 -15.78 8.14 -6.89
N PRO A 37 -16.82 7.77 -6.15
CA PRO A 37 -16.70 7.41 -4.73
C PRO A 37 -15.70 6.27 -4.46
N GLU A 38 -15.58 5.32 -5.39
CA GLU A 38 -14.67 4.17 -5.32
C GLU A 38 -13.19 4.55 -5.45
N HIS A 39 -12.89 5.76 -5.95
CA HIS A 39 -11.53 6.29 -6.00
C HIS A 39 -11.09 6.94 -4.67
N LYS A 40 -11.95 6.99 -3.65
CA LYS A 40 -11.59 7.55 -2.36
C LYS A 40 -10.83 6.56 -1.50
N VAL A 41 -9.97 7.10 -0.64
CA VAL A 41 -9.41 6.29 0.45
C VAL A 41 -10.55 5.78 1.32
N SER A 42 -10.64 4.47 1.46
CA SER A 42 -11.65 3.81 2.30
C SER A 42 -10.99 2.75 3.16
N PHE A 43 -11.08 2.92 4.47
CA PHE A 43 -10.53 1.96 5.42
C PHE A 43 -11.57 0.91 5.78
N GLY A 44 -11.23 -0.35 5.50
CA GLY A 44 -11.91 -1.50 6.08
C GLY A 44 -11.32 -1.88 7.43
N THR A 45 -11.57 -3.10 7.89
CA THR A 45 -11.10 -3.63 9.18
C THR A 45 -9.56 -3.64 9.31
N SER A 46 -8.86 -3.82 8.19
CA SER A 46 -7.39 -4.00 8.17
C SER A 46 -6.65 -2.93 7.36
N GLY A 47 -7.30 -1.85 7.02
CA GLY A 47 -6.71 -0.76 6.25
C GLY A 47 -7.41 -0.51 4.90
N HIS A 48 -6.81 0.37 4.10
CA HIS A 48 -7.24 0.66 2.74
C HIS A 48 -6.76 -0.41 1.77
N ARG A 49 -7.64 -0.87 0.90
CA ARG A 49 -7.34 -1.84 -0.17
C ARG A 49 -7.93 -1.37 -1.47
N GLY A 50 -7.24 -1.65 -2.57
CA GLY A 50 -7.70 -1.26 -3.90
C GLY A 50 -6.85 -1.83 -5.02
N SER A 51 -7.03 -1.31 -6.22
CA SER A 51 -6.29 -1.68 -7.42
C SER A 51 -5.81 -0.43 -8.15
N ALA A 52 -4.54 -0.41 -8.55
CA ALA A 52 -3.99 0.69 -9.32
C ALA A 52 -4.67 0.85 -10.69
N LEU A 53 -5.08 -0.27 -11.31
CA LEU A 53 -5.77 -0.25 -12.60
C LEU A 53 -7.20 0.31 -12.51
N HIS A 54 -7.79 0.35 -11.31
CA HIS A 54 -9.13 0.89 -11.06
C HIS A 54 -9.08 2.20 -10.26
N CYS A 55 -7.96 2.90 -10.26
CA CYS A 55 -7.77 4.18 -9.58
C CYS A 55 -8.19 4.17 -8.10
N SER A 56 -8.04 3.03 -7.42
CA SER A 56 -8.41 2.87 -6.00
C SER A 56 -7.21 2.47 -5.11
N PHE A 57 -6.02 2.30 -5.69
CA PHE A 57 -4.74 2.15 -4.96
C PHE A 57 -3.59 2.65 -5.84
N ASN A 58 -3.40 3.95 -5.89
CA ASN A 58 -2.39 4.65 -6.67
C ASN A 58 -1.52 5.50 -5.76
N GLU A 59 -0.45 6.08 -6.28
CA GLU A 59 0.46 6.92 -5.50
C GLU A 59 -0.26 8.01 -4.70
N PRO A 60 -1.23 8.79 -5.25
CA PRO A 60 -1.98 9.78 -4.48
C PRO A 60 -2.67 9.22 -3.23
N HIS A 61 -3.13 7.98 -3.24
CA HIS A 61 -3.71 7.34 -2.05
C HIS A 61 -2.66 7.11 -0.97
N VAL A 62 -1.48 6.62 -1.33
CA VAL A 62 -0.39 6.38 -0.39
C VAL A 62 0.12 7.69 0.18
N LEU A 63 0.28 8.73 -0.66
CA LEU A 63 0.65 10.08 -0.23
C LEU A 63 -0.36 10.61 0.82
N ALA A 64 -1.65 10.53 0.52
CA ALA A 64 -2.71 11.01 1.41
C ALA A 64 -2.76 10.24 2.74
N ILE A 65 -2.65 8.89 2.69
CA ILE A 65 -2.66 8.05 3.88
C ILE A 65 -1.44 8.33 4.76
N CYS A 66 -0.25 8.40 4.19
CA CYS A 66 0.98 8.64 4.94
C CYS A 66 1.00 10.06 5.53
N GLN A 67 0.50 11.07 4.81
CA GLN A 67 0.35 12.42 5.35
C GLN A 67 -0.66 12.44 6.51
N ALA A 68 -1.80 11.77 6.38
CA ALA A 68 -2.78 11.67 7.46
C ALA A 68 -2.19 10.99 8.72
N VAL A 69 -1.36 9.96 8.54
CA VAL A 69 -0.62 9.33 9.66
C VAL A 69 0.34 10.32 10.31
N ALA A 70 1.08 11.10 9.52
CA ALA A 70 2.00 12.12 10.03
C ALA A 70 1.25 13.20 10.84
N ASP A 71 0.14 13.69 10.31
CA ASP A 71 -0.70 14.70 10.96
C ASP A 71 -1.32 14.17 12.26
N TYR A 72 -1.80 12.93 12.25
CA TYR A 72 -2.34 12.27 13.44
C TYR A 72 -1.27 12.15 14.54
N ARG A 73 -0.07 11.68 14.19
CA ARG A 73 1.05 11.56 15.14
C ARG A 73 1.41 12.91 15.74
N LYS A 74 1.51 13.94 14.90
CA LYS A 74 1.80 15.32 15.36
C LYS A 74 0.71 15.85 16.29
N LYS A 75 -0.56 15.68 15.93
CA LYS A 75 -1.72 16.11 16.74
C LYS A 75 -1.75 15.43 18.10
N ASN A 76 -1.35 14.18 18.18
CA ASN A 76 -1.38 13.38 19.42
C ASN A 76 0.00 13.32 20.13
N ALA A 77 0.97 14.15 19.73
CA ALA A 77 2.32 14.20 20.30
C ALA A 77 3.03 12.83 20.35
N ILE A 78 2.81 11.98 19.35
CA ILE A 78 3.45 10.66 19.24
C ILE A 78 4.86 10.84 18.69
N THR A 79 5.89 10.63 19.52
CA THR A 79 7.31 10.90 19.21
C THR A 79 8.13 9.65 18.95
N GLY A 80 7.64 8.46 19.28
CA GLY A 80 8.35 7.20 19.03
C GLY A 80 8.54 6.88 17.55
N PRO A 81 9.39 5.90 17.20
CA PRO A 81 9.59 5.51 15.81
C PRO A 81 8.31 4.90 15.21
N LEU A 82 8.19 4.99 13.90
CA LEU A 82 7.14 4.32 13.13
C LEU A 82 7.75 3.09 12.46
N PHE A 83 7.16 1.93 12.69
CA PHE A 83 7.59 0.69 12.03
C PHE A 83 6.85 0.53 10.70
N LEU A 84 7.60 0.46 9.61
CA LEU A 84 7.09 0.32 8.26
C LEU A 84 7.59 -0.98 7.64
N GLY A 85 6.68 -1.87 7.29
CA GLY A 85 6.96 -3.12 6.60
C GLY A 85 6.31 -3.17 5.22
N LYS A 86 6.76 -4.09 4.39
CA LYS A 86 6.18 -4.38 3.09
C LYS A 86 6.09 -5.90 2.88
N ASP A 87 5.09 -6.34 2.13
CA ASP A 87 4.93 -7.71 1.66
C ASP A 87 5.53 -7.92 0.26
N THR A 88 5.25 -9.07 -0.35
CA THR A 88 5.77 -9.45 -1.67
C THR A 88 4.86 -9.05 -2.84
N HIS A 89 3.82 -8.25 -2.61
CA HIS A 89 2.96 -7.79 -3.70
C HIS A 89 3.73 -6.88 -4.67
N ALA A 90 3.38 -6.92 -5.96
CA ALA A 90 4.10 -6.20 -7.01
C ALA A 90 4.17 -4.67 -6.77
N LEU A 91 3.17 -4.07 -6.13
CA LEU A 91 3.15 -2.64 -5.81
C LEU A 91 3.80 -2.29 -4.46
N SER A 92 4.16 -3.27 -3.64
CA SER A 92 4.65 -3.00 -2.29
C SER A 92 5.95 -2.21 -2.28
N GLU A 93 6.83 -2.41 -3.25
CA GLU A 93 8.06 -1.63 -3.38
C GLU A 93 7.77 -0.16 -3.71
N ALA A 94 6.89 0.10 -4.69
CA ALA A 94 6.51 1.45 -5.06
C ALA A 94 5.79 2.18 -3.92
N ALA A 95 4.81 1.54 -3.29
CA ALA A 95 4.09 2.09 -2.16
C ALA A 95 4.99 2.35 -0.95
N PHE A 96 5.96 1.47 -0.70
CA PHE A 96 6.95 1.64 0.36
C PHE A 96 7.86 2.85 0.11
N ALA A 97 8.35 3.04 -1.12
CA ALA A 97 9.16 4.20 -1.48
C ALA A 97 8.37 5.50 -1.28
N THR A 98 7.15 5.59 -1.82
CA THR A 98 6.25 6.75 -1.64
C THR A 98 5.98 7.02 -0.15
N ALA A 99 5.73 5.98 0.65
CA ALA A 99 5.50 6.12 2.08
C ALA A 99 6.73 6.68 2.82
N LEU A 100 7.93 6.18 2.51
CA LEU A 100 9.18 6.68 3.09
C LEU A 100 9.40 8.16 2.78
N GLU A 101 9.18 8.60 1.54
CA GLU A 101 9.33 10.00 1.14
C GLU A 101 8.45 10.91 2.00
N VAL A 102 7.16 10.59 2.16
CA VAL A 102 6.25 11.40 2.98
C VAL A 102 6.65 11.40 4.44
N LEU A 103 6.94 10.24 5.01
CA LEU A 103 7.26 10.11 6.43
C LEU A 103 8.57 10.84 6.78
N ILE A 104 9.59 10.71 5.94
CA ILE A 104 10.88 11.41 6.12
C ILE A 104 10.71 12.92 5.95
N ALA A 105 9.93 13.37 4.96
CA ALA A 105 9.63 14.80 4.77
C ALA A 105 8.94 15.40 6.00
N ASN A 106 8.11 14.62 6.70
CA ASN A 106 7.49 15.00 7.97
C ASN A 106 8.40 14.80 9.21
N LYS A 107 9.68 14.46 9.01
CA LYS A 107 10.68 14.24 10.07
C LYS A 107 10.32 13.12 11.04
N ILE A 108 9.59 12.12 10.57
CA ILE A 108 9.25 10.94 11.36
C ILE A 108 10.42 9.96 11.27
N GLN A 109 10.89 9.48 12.43
CA GLN A 109 11.85 8.39 12.49
C GLN A 109 11.15 7.09 12.06
N VAL A 110 11.61 6.48 10.97
CA VAL A 110 11.04 5.24 10.44
C VAL A 110 12.00 4.07 10.67
N CYS A 111 11.50 2.99 11.25
CA CYS A 111 12.20 1.72 11.37
C CYS A 111 11.71 0.78 10.28
N ILE A 112 12.63 0.27 9.49
CA ILE A 112 12.35 -0.64 8.37
C ILE A 112 13.14 -1.94 8.53
N GLN A 113 12.72 -2.97 7.79
CA GLN A 113 13.47 -4.23 7.73
C GLN A 113 14.86 -4.00 7.15
N LYS A 114 15.87 -4.64 7.76
CA LYS A 114 17.24 -4.61 7.27
C LYS A 114 17.31 -5.03 5.79
N ASP A 115 18.18 -4.38 5.04
CA ASP A 115 18.40 -4.62 3.60
C ASP A 115 17.13 -4.46 2.75
N LEU A 116 16.18 -3.60 3.17
CA LEU A 116 14.89 -3.36 2.51
C LEU A 116 14.05 -4.64 2.31
N GLY A 117 14.22 -5.62 3.18
CA GLY A 117 13.54 -6.91 3.12
C GLY A 117 12.02 -6.83 3.34
N TYR A 118 11.36 -7.95 3.12
CA TYR A 118 9.92 -8.11 3.39
C TYR A 118 9.68 -8.37 4.88
N THR A 119 8.58 -7.87 5.40
CA THR A 119 8.22 -8.03 6.82
C THR A 119 6.85 -8.68 6.94
N PRO A 120 6.75 -9.87 7.53
CA PRO A 120 5.45 -10.49 7.80
C PRO A 120 4.61 -9.64 8.76
N THR A 121 3.31 -9.52 8.51
CA THR A 121 2.38 -8.74 9.36
C THR A 121 2.47 -9.08 10.86
N PRO A 122 2.59 -10.36 11.29
CA PRO A 122 2.73 -10.68 12.71
C PRO A 122 3.96 -10.06 13.38
N VAL A 123 5.06 -9.86 12.63
CA VAL A 123 6.27 -9.22 13.14
C VAL A 123 6.01 -7.75 13.44
N ILE A 124 5.35 -7.02 12.52
CA ILE A 124 4.98 -5.61 12.75
C ILE A 124 4.09 -5.48 13.98
N LEU A 125 3.10 -6.34 14.13
CA LEU A 125 2.21 -6.32 15.30
C LEU A 125 2.98 -6.55 16.61
N ALA A 126 3.91 -7.51 16.63
CA ALA A 126 4.67 -7.85 17.84
C ALA A 126 5.63 -6.74 18.30
N ILE A 127 6.19 -5.93 17.37
CA ILE A 127 7.11 -4.84 17.72
C ILE A 127 6.41 -3.50 17.96
N SER A 128 5.11 -3.42 17.66
CA SER A 128 4.28 -2.23 17.86
C SER A 128 3.47 -2.28 19.16
N SER A 129 3.54 -3.40 19.88
CA SER A 129 2.89 -3.62 21.17
C SER A 129 3.77 -3.14 22.32
#